data_6364e648b974207e9a6c6683ace25d1d
#
_entry.id   6364e648b974207e9a6c6683ace25d1d
#
_cell.length_a   1.000
_cell.length_b   1.000
_cell.length_c   1.000
_cell.angle_alpha   90.00
_cell.angle_beta   90.00
_cell.angle_gamma   90.00
#
_symmetry.space_group_name_H-M   'P 1'
#
loop_
_entity.id
_entity.type
_entity.pdbx_description
1 polymer ?
#
loop_
_entity_poly.entity_id
_entity_poly.type
_entity_poly.pdbx_seq_one_letter_code
_entity_poly.pdbx_strand_id
1 'polypeptide(L)'
;NKSEDPNGVSRLSSAIHYGTISVMKIARETAAFGTKSADKFLDELLVFREHAWHHCYSCTDPYGSHNLPQWARDSWRDTENDVRTIVLNKNQFEHSKSPSTLWNLCQTSLYRHGELHNNLRMTWGKATPLWTKNLEESLKMGQHLNDKFALDGRDPSSIAGIHWCHGLFDRAFYPPLPVMGVVRKRDIETHKSRLDLSRYENHVNRKPSEQSHPFIVIGAGYSGALA
;
A
#
# COMPACT_ATOMS: atom_id res chain seq x y z
N ASN A 1 -3.48 -11.38 -13.16
CA ASN A 1 -2.49 -10.90 -12.18
C ASN A 1 -2.46 -11.87 -11.02
N LYS A 2 -1.43 -12.68 -10.95
CA LYS A 2 -1.17 -13.58 -9.84
C LYS A 2 -0.44 -12.78 -8.77
N SER A 3 -1.17 -12.32 -7.75
CA SER A 3 -0.60 -11.46 -6.71
C SER A 3 0.39 -12.19 -5.80
N GLU A 4 0.41 -13.52 -5.85
CA GLU A 4 1.38 -14.38 -5.20
C GLU A 4 2.73 -14.44 -5.93
N ASP A 5 2.81 -13.94 -7.16
CA ASP A 5 4.03 -13.94 -7.96
C ASP A 5 4.76 -12.60 -7.82
N PRO A 6 5.93 -12.55 -7.17
CA PRO A 6 6.71 -11.33 -7.03
C PRO A 6 7.21 -10.78 -8.36
N ASN A 7 7.33 -11.63 -9.38
CA ASN A 7 7.75 -11.24 -10.73
C ASN A 7 6.56 -10.72 -11.58
N GLY A 8 5.34 -10.75 -11.04
CA GLY A 8 4.15 -10.22 -11.70
C GLY A 8 4.04 -8.69 -11.67
N VAL A 9 5.00 -8.00 -11.01
CA VAL A 9 5.10 -6.54 -10.90
C VAL A 9 6.53 -6.08 -11.08
N SER A 10 6.72 -4.81 -11.41
CA SER A 10 8.05 -4.25 -11.71
C SER A 10 8.98 -4.18 -10.49
N ARG A 11 8.44 -4.08 -9.28
CA ARG A 11 9.17 -3.87 -8.01
C ARG A 11 10.06 -2.62 -8.00
N LEU A 12 9.73 -1.62 -8.81
CA LEU A 12 10.54 -0.40 -8.98
C LEU A 12 10.20 0.71 -7.99
N SER A 13 9.12 0.58 -7.19
CA SER A 13 8.62 1.66 -6.34
C SER A 13 9.67 2.20 -5.36
N SER A 14 10.44 1.33 -4.71
CA SER A 14 11.52 1.74 -3.82
C SER A 14 12.68 2.40 -4.57
N ALA A 15 13.09 1.86 -5.72
CA ALA A 15 14.16 2.45 -6.54
C ALA A 15 13.77 3.84 -7.07
N ILE A 16 12.49 4.03 -7.42
CA ILE A 16 11.95 5.32 -7.84
C ILE A 16 11.88 6.28 -6.64
N HIS A 17 11.41 5.82 -5.47
CA HIS A 17 11.32 6.61 -4.25
C HIS A 17 12.68 7.20 -3.85
N TYR A 18 13.71 6.38 -3.84
CA TYR A 18 15.08 6.80 -3.50
C TYR A 18 15.84 7.46 -4.66
N GLY A 19 15.22 7.59 -5.83
CA GLY A 19 15.84 8.23 -6.98
C GLY A 19 17.01 7.45 -7.59
N THR A 20 17.16 6.16 -7.28
CA THR A 20 18.21 5.30 -7.85
C THR A 20 17.96 4.96 -9.31
N ILE A 21 16.74 5.15 -9.79
CA ILE A 21 16.36 5.03 -11.20
C ILE A 21 15.46 6.20 -11.60
N SER A 22 15.68 6.75 -12.80
CA SER A 22 14.88 7.86 -13.34
C SER A 22 13.53 7.36 -13.85
N VAL A 23 12.43 8.01 -13.40
CA VAL A 23 11.07 7.78 -13.93
C VAL A 23 11.03 7.99 -15.45
N MET A 24 11.71 9.03 -15.95
CA MET A 24 11.77 9.35 -17.38
C MET A 24 12.49 8.27 -18.19
N LYS A 25 13.53 7.65 -17.60
CA LYS A 25 14.22 6.51 -18.23
C LYS A 25 13.28 5.31 -18.32
N ILE A 26 12.61 4.96 -17.21
CA ILE A 26 11.64 3.86 -17.19
C ILE A 26 10.54 4.10 -18.23
N ALA A 27 9.97 5.31 -18.27
CA ALA A 27 8.91 5.65 -19.20
C ALA A 27 9.34 5.46 -20.67
N ARG A 28 10.51 5.99 -21.04
CA ARG A 28 11.05 5.86 -22.42
C ARG A 28 11.30 4.41 -22.81
N GLU A 29 11.95 3.65 -21.94
CA GLU A 29 12.24 2.23 -22.19
C GLU A 29 10.94 1.42 -22.28
N THR A 30 9.97 1.67 -21.41
CA THR A 30 8.66 0.99 -21.45
C THR A 30 7.89 1.33 -22.74
N ALA A 31 7.86 2.60 -23.16
CA ALA A 31 7.18 3.02 -24.38
C ALA A 31 7.75 2.32 -25.63
N ALA A 32 9.04 2.01 -25.64
CA ALA A 32 9.67 1.31 -26.75
C ALA A 32 9.17 -0.13 -26.98
N PHE A 33 8.51 -0.74 -25.98
CA PHE A 33 7.91 -2.08 -26.15
C PHE A 33 6.64 -2.08 -26.99
N GLY A 34 5.87 -0.96 -27.07
CA GLY A 34 4.69 -0.81 -27.91
C GLY A 34 3.58 -1.85 -27.64
N THR A 35 3.42 -2.32 -26.43
CA THR A 35 2.44 -3.35 -26.07
C THR A 35 1.36 -2.81 -25.12
N LYS A 36 0.16 -3.41 -25.14
CA LYS A 36 -0.91 -3.06 -24.18
C LYS A 36 -0.49 -3.17 -22.72
N SER A 37 0.44 -4.06 -22.39
CA SER A 37 0.98 -4.19 -21.05
C SER A 37 1.89 -3.02 -20.70
N ALA A 38 2.68 -2.54 -21.67
CA ALA A 38 3.51 -1.35 -21.52
C ALA A 38 2.65 -0.11 -21.35
N ASP A 39 1.59 0.06 -22.15
CA ASP A 39 0.65 1.18 -22.02
C ASP A 39 0.01 1.21 -20.64
N LYS A 40 -0.47 0.04 -20.16
CA LYS A 40 -1.02 -0.05 -18.81
C LYS A 40 -0.01 0.27 -17.72
N PHE A 41 1.25 -0.13 -17.87
CA PHE A 41 2.30 0.22 -16.91
C PHE A 41 2.60 1.72 -16.94
N LEU A 42 2.60 2.35 -18.12
CA LEU A 42 2.76 3.80 -18.26
C LEU A 42 1.61 4.57 -17.62
N ASP A 43 0.37 4.08 -17.70
CA ASP A 43 -0.76 4.66 -16.98
C ASP A 43 -0.52 4.66 -15.46
N GLU A 44 -0.04 3.54 -14.91
CA GLU A 44 0.27 3.46 -13.48
C GLU A 44 1.42 4.40 -13.09
N LEU A 45 2.45 4.52 -13.95
CA LEU A 45 3.64 5.31 -13.68
C LEU A 45 3.43 6.81 -13.90
N LEU A 46 2.80 7.22 -15.01
CA LEU A 46 2.71 8.61 -15.45
C LEU A 46 1.37 9.27 -15.14
N VAL A 47 0.31 8.49 -14.86
CA VAL A 47 -1.01 9.02 -14.51
C VAL A 47 -1.24 8.86 -13.02
N PHE A 48 -1.36 7.63 -12.52
CA PHE A 48 -1.74 7.42 -11.12
C PHE A 48 -0.66 7.88 -10.14
N ARG A 49 0.62 7.62 -10.44
CA ARG A 49 1.72 8.10 -9.60
C ARG A 49 1.79 9.63 -9.59
N GLU A 50 1.74 10.28 -10.75
CA GLU A 50 1.81 11.74 -10.84
C GLU A 50 0.57 12.40 -10.22
N HIS A 51 -0.60 11.77 -10.34
CA HIS A 51 -1.81 12.24 -9.67
C HIS A 51 -1.65 12.24 -8.14
N ALA A 52 -1.03 11.21 -7.58
CA ALA A 52 -0.72 11.14 -6.15
C ALA A 52 0.29 12.22 -5.73
N TRP A 53 1.32 12.47 -6.55
CA TRP A 53 2.28 13.53 -6.31
C TRP A 53 1.64 14.91 -6.34
N HIS A 54 0.82 15.19 -7.35
CA HIS A 54 0.07 16.44 -7.44
C HIS A 54 -0.84 16.65 -6.23
N HIS A 55 -1.57 15.61 -5.83
CA HIS A 55 -2.43 15.65 -4.66
C HIS A 55 -1.65 16.00 -3.40
N CYS A 56 -0.59 15.26 -3.08
CA CYS A 56 0.22 15.51 -1.88
C CYS A 56 0.89 16.90 -1.91
N TYR A 57 1.34 17.35 -3.06
CA TYR A 57 1.93 18.69 -3.22
C TYR A 57 0.92 19.81 -2.96
N SER A 58 -0.34 19.59 -3.33
CA SER A 58 -1.42 20.57 -3.17
C SER A 58 -2.02 20.61 -1.75
N CYS A 59 -1.68 19.65 -0.89
CA CYS A 59 -2.20 19.55 0.47
C CYS A 59 -1.28 20.26 1.47
N THR A 60 -1.87 20.97 2.44
CA THR A 60 -1.11 21.53 3.58
C THR A 60 -0.63 20.41 4.50
N ASP A 61 -1.48 19.40 4.72
CA ASP A 61 -1.16 18.18 5.45
C ASP A 61 -1.67 16.98 4.65
N PRO A 62 -0.80 16.26 3.91
CA PRO A 62 -1.21 15.15 3.07
C PRO A 62 -1.68 13.91 3.87
N TYR A 63 -1.47 13.88 5.19
CA TYR A 63 -1.88 12.77 6.06
C TYR A 63 -3.29 12.91 6.63
N GLY A 64 -3.89 14.10 6.54
CA GLY A 64 -5.15 14.43 7.17
C GLY A 64 -6.37 13.80 6.47
N SER A 65 -7.36 13.38 7.25
CA SER A 65 -8.65 12.86 6.75
C SER A 65 -9.46 13.90 5.95
N HIS A 66 -9.19 15.20 6.17
CA HIS A 66 -9.83 16.29 5.44
C HIS A 66 -9.53 16.27 3.93
N ASN A 67 -8.48 15.56 3.49
CA ASN A 67 -8.15 15.36 2.09
C ASN A 67 -9.06 14.33 1.38
N LEU A 68 -9.82 13.55 2.13
CA LEU A 68 -10.81 12.66 1.53
C LEU A 68 -11.98 13.47 0.93
N PRO A 69 -12.58 13.02 -0.17
CA PRO A 69 -13.74 13.67 -0.73
C PRO A 69 -14.90 13.67 0.26
N GLN A 70 -15.77 14.69 0.16
CA GLN A 70 -16.87 14.89 1.11
C GLN A 70 -17.73 13.64 1.28
N TRP A 71 -18.10 12.97 0.17
CA TRP A 71 -18.92 11.75 0.20
C TRP A 71 -18.28 10.62 1.05
N ALA A 72 -16.95 10.51 1.03
CA ALA A 72 -16.23 9.51 1.80
C ALA A 72 -16.22 9.87 3.29
N ARG A 73 -15.96 11.14 3.62
CA ARG A 73 -16.01 11.63 5.01
C ARG A 73 -17.41 11.45 5.62
N ASP A 74 -18.45 11.77 4.86
CA ASP A 74 -19.82 11.57 5.29
C ASP A 74 -20.12 10.08 5.53
N SER A 75 -19.71 9.22 4.59
CA SER A 75 -19.85 7.77 4.73
C SER A 75 -19.16 7.22 5.99
N TRP A 76 -17.94 7.67 6.28
CA TRP A 76 -17.21 7.25 7.49
C TRP A 76 -17.87 7.75 8.77
N ARG A 77 -18.41 8.96 8.78
CA ARG A 77 -19.18 9.51 9.90
C ARG A 77 -20.46 8.70 10.14
N ASP A 78 -21.18 8.37 9.08
CA ASP A 78 -22.44 7.62 9.17
C ASP A 78 -22.24 6.21 9.73
N THR A 79 -21.07 5.61 9.54
CA THR A 79 -20.71 4.27 10.04
C THR A 79 -19.80 4.28 11.27
N GLU A 80 -19.56 5.43 11.87
CA GLU A 80 -18.65 5.56 13.02
C GLU A 80 -19.07 4.70 14.21
N ASN A 81 -20.38 4.60 14.46
CA ASN A 81 -20.97 3.84 15.55
C ASN A 81 -21.25 2.37 15.20
N ASP A 82 -20.90 1.92 14.01
CA ASP A 82 -21.08 0.53 13.64
C ASP A 82 -20.21 -0.39 14.50
N VAL A 83 -20.78 -1.54 14.87
CA VAL A 83 -20.09 -2.52 15.72
C VAL A 83 -18.89 -3.12 15.00
N ARG A 84 -17.73 -2.98 15.63
CA ARG A 84 -16.49 -3.67 15.21
C ARG A 84 -16.27 -4.87 16.12
N THR A 85 -16.36 -6.05 15.55
CA THR A 85 -16.24 -7.31 16.32
C THR A 85 -14.89 -7.43 17.02
N ILE A 86 -13.84 -6.87 16.41
CA ILE A 86 -12.47 -6.89 16.94
C ILE A 86 -11.84 -5.52 16.69
N VAL A 87 -11.19 -4.98 17.70
CA VAL A 87 -10.35 -3.78 17.58
C VAL A 87 -8.93 -4.18 17.96
N LEU A 88 -7.98 -3.97 17.04
CA LEU A 88 -6.58 -4.31 17.26
C LEU A 88 -5.81 -3.10 17.78
N ASN A 89 -4.88 -3.34 18.69
CA ASN A 89 -3.92 -2.32 19.09
C ASN A 89 -2.71 -2.27 18.14
N LYS A 90 -1.90 -1.24 18.28
CA LYS A 90 -0.72 -1.00 17.43
C LYS A 90 0.24 -2.19 17.39
N ASN A 91 0.51 -2.81 18.53
CA ASN A 91 1.42 -3.96 18.61
C ASN A 91 0.88 -5.17 17.82
N GLN A 92 -0.45 -5.41 17.91
CA GLN A 92 -1.09 -6.49 17.16
C GLN A 92 -1.01 -6.26 15.64
N PHE A 93 -1.23 -5.02 15.18
CA PHE A 93 -1.04 -4.67 13.77
C PHE A 93 0.40 -4.88 13.32
N GLU A 94 1.37 -4.31 14.02
CA GLU A 94 2.79 -4.40 13.67
C GLU A 94 3.30 -5.85 13.59
N HIS A 95 2.82 -6.72 14.48
CA HIS A 95 3.28 -8.11 14.59
C HIS A 95 2.34 -9.13 13.90
N SER A 96 1.56 -8.69 12.92
CA SER A 96 0.74 -9.59 12.10
C SER A 96 -0.24 -10.45 12.90
N LYS A 97 -0.90 -9.88 13.93
CA LYS A 97 -1.83 -10.57 14.83
C LYS A 97 -3.29 -10.20 14.57
N SER A 98 -3.67 -10.10 13.31
CA SER A 98 -5.06 -9.92 12.90
C SER A 98 -5.80 -11.27 12.80
N PRO A 99 -7.13 -11.28 12.73
CA PRO A 99 -7.89 -12.52 12.50
C PRO A 99 -7.75 -13.08 11.08
N SER A 100 -7.10 -12.37 10.15
CA SER A 100 -6.94 -12.80 8.76
C SER A 100 -5.54 -13.30 8.45
N THR A 101 -5.43 -14.57 8.05
CA THR A 101 -4.16 -15.19 7.61
C THR A 101 -3.52 -14.41 6.46
N LEU A 102 -4.32 -14.03 5.43
CA LEU A 102 -3.78 -13.28 4.29
C LEU A 102 -3.25 -11.91 4.69
N TRP A 103 -3.98 -11.19 5.56
CA TRP A 103 -3.51 -9.90 6.03
C TRP A 103 -2.20 -10.03 6.83
N ASN A 104 -2.12 -11.05 7.67
CA ASN A 104 -0.92 -11.33 8.46
C ASN A 104 0.28 -11.64 7.57
N LEU A 105 0.11 -12.40 6.48
CA LEU A 105 1.16 -12.63 5.50
C LEU A 105 1.58 -11.34 4.79
N CYS A 106 0.62 -10.48 4.43
CA CYS A 106 0.92 -9.17 3.84
C CYS A 106 1.74 -8.29 4.79
N GLN A 107 1.35 -8.20 6.05
CA GLN A 107 2.08 -7.44 7.06
C GLN A 107 3.47 -8.04 7.33
N THR A 108 3.59 -9.36 7.35
CA THR A 108 4.88 -10.06 7.49
C THR A 108 5.78 -9.78 6.30
N SER A 109 5.24 -9.70 5.07
CA SER A 109 6.00 -9.32 3.88
C SER A 109 6.58 -7.90 4.00
N LEU A 110 5.78 -6.95 4.46
CA LEU A 110 6.25 -5.59 4.74
C LEU A 110 7.33 -5.58 5.82
N TYR A 111 7.10 -6.27 6.93
CA TYR A 111 8.05 -6.34 8.05
C TYR A 111 9.39 -6.97 7.65
N ARG A 112 9.37 -8.05 6.85
CA ARG A 112 10.57 -8.82 6.51
C ARG A 112 11.30 -8.30 5.28
N HIS A 113 10.57 -7.78 4.31
CA HIS A 113 11.08 -7.47 2.98
C HIS A 113 10.84 -6.04 2.53
N GLY A 114 10.02 -5.27 3.26
CA GLY A 114 9.67 -3.89 2.91
C GLY A 114 8.83 -3.75 1.64
N GLU A 115 8.31 -4.86 1.11
CA GLU A 115 7.59 -4.87 -0.16
C GLU A 115 6.25 -5.61 -0.07
N LEU A 116 5.29 -5.16 -0.88
CA LEU A 116 3.98 -5.78 -1.00
C LEU A 116 3.44 -5.53 -2.40
N HIS A 117 2.97 -6.60 -3.06
CA HIS A 117 2.32 -6.50 -4.36
C HIS A 117 1.14 -5.53 -4.29
N ASN A 118 0.98 -4.65 -5.29
CA ASN A 118 -0.04 -3.58 -5.29
C ASN A 118 -1.46 -4.09 -4.97
N ASN A 119 -1.90 -5.17 -5.60
CA ASN A 119 -3.22 -5.76 -5.31
C ASN A 119 -3.36 -6.22 -3.85
N LEU A 120 -2.31 -6.79 -3.27
CA LEU A 120 -2.30 -7.21 -1.88
C LEU A 120 -2.24 -5.99 -0.95
N ARG A 121 -1.49 -4.94 -1.31
CA ARG A 121 -1.45 -3.68 -0.56
C ARG A 121 -2.82 -3.04 -0.45
N MET A 122 -3.59 -3.02 -1.53
CA MET A 122 -4.97 -2.53 -1.51
C MET A 122 -5.89 -3.38 -0.61
N THR A 123 -5.74 -4.70 -0.60
CA THR A 123 -6.52 -5.57 0.29
C THR A 123 -6.11 -5.39 1.74
N TRP A 124 -4.82 -5.32 2.01
CA TRP A 124 -4.24 -5.04 3.32
C TRP A 124 -4.71 -3.70 3.88
N GLY A 125 -4.61 -2.62 3.11
CA GLY A 125 -5.02 -1.28 3.55
C GLY A 125 -6.53 -1.15 3.76
N LYS A 126 -7.35 -1.72 2.86
CA LYS A 126 -8.82 -1.70 2.98
C LYS A 126 -9.37 -2.57 4.12
N ALA A 127 -8.56 -3.40 4.73
CA ALA A 127 -8.94 -4.17 5.92
C ALA A 127 -8.72 -3.40 7.23
N THR A 128 -7.82 -2.41 7.24
CA THR A 128 -7.49 -1.64 8.44
C THR A 128 -8.72 -1.04 9.14
N PRO A 129 -9.70 -0.45 8.43
CA PRO A 129 -10.91 0.10 9.05
C PRO A 129 -11.76 -0.93 9.80
N LEU A 130 -11.69 -2.20 9.42
CA LEU A 130 -12.48 -3.26 10.07
C LEU A 130 -12.02 -3.53 11.50
N TRP A 131 -10.80 -3.14 11.86
CA TRP A 131 -10.15 -3.43 13.13
C TRP A 131 -9.65 -2.20 13.88
N THR A 132 -10.08 -1.01 13.49
CA THR A 132 -9.82 0.27 14.15
C THR A 132 -11.14 0.90 14.59
N LYS A 133 -11.11 1.82 15.56
CA LYS A 133 -12.34 2.39 16.14
C LYS A 133 -13.04 3.34 15.18
N ASN A 134 -12.30 4.09 14.38
CA ASN A 134 -12.83 5.14 13.51
C ASN A 134 -11.88 5.42 12.34
N LEU A 135 -12.28 6.35 11.47
CA LEU A 135 -11.52 6.78 10.31
C LEU A 135 -10.10 7.27 10.67
N GLU A 136 -9.99 8.12 11.68
CA GLU A 136 -8.72 8.74 12.07
C GLU A 136 -7.71 7.69 12.55
N GLU A 137 -8.15 6.75 13.40
CA GLU A 137 -7.30 5.62 13.82
C GLU A 137 -6.90 4.76 12.64
N SER A 138 -7.81 4.52 11.68
CA SER A 138 -7.55 3.69 10.51
C SER A 138 -6.51 4.32 9.58
N LEU A 139 -6.66 5.60 9.25
CA LEU A 139 -5.69 6.35 8.45
C LEU A 139 -4.33 6.38 9.14
N LYS A 140 -4.31 6.76 10.42
CA LYS A 140 -3.07 6.83 11.21
C LYS A 140 -2.36 5.48 11.30
N MET A 141 -3.12 4.40 11.50
CA MET A 141 -2.55 3.06 11.57
C MET A 141 -2.03 2.59 10.22
N GLY A 142 -2.82 2.71 9.15
CA GLY A 142 -2.39 2.35 7.80
C GLY A 142 -1.13 3.11 7.39
N GLN A 143 -1.09 4.42 7.63
CA GLN A 143 0.07 5.25 7.32
C GLN A 143 1.28 4.87 8.17
N HIS A 144 1.10 4.66 9.48
CA HIS A 144 2.17 4.24 10.37
C HIS A 144 2.83 2.92 9.91
N LEU A 145 2.02 1.91 9.60
CA LEU A 145 2.53 0.62 9.13
C LEU A 145 3.25 0.75 7.78
N ASN A 146 2.69 1.54 6.87
CA ASN A 146 3.29 1.80 5.58
C ASN A 146 4.64 2.51 5.71
N ASP A 147 4.70 3.60 6.46
CA ASP A 147 5.90 4.43 6.61
C ASP A 147 7.02 3.73 7.39
N LYS A 148 6.64 2.84 8.30
CA LYS A 148 7.60 2.11 9.12
C LYS A 148 8.20 0.92 8.38
N PHE A 149 7.41 0.22 7.57
CA PHE A 149 7.80 -1.09 7.06
C PHE A 149 8.00 -1.15 5.54
N ALA A 150 7.36 -0.27 4.75
CA ALA A 150 7.52 -0.30 3.31
C ALA A 150 8.78 0.45 2.88
N LEU A 151 9.54 -0.11 1.93
CA LEU A 151 10.70 0.55 1.33
C LEU A 151 10.34 1.83 0.57
N ASP A 152 9.10 1.93 0.08
CA ASP A 152 8.53 3.12 -0.55
C ASP A 152 7.62 3.91 0.42
N GLY A 153 7.77 3.70 1.71
CA GLY A 153 7.09 4.49 2.74
C GLY A 153 7.39 5.98 2.61
N ARG A 154 6.41 6.84 2.90
CA ARG A 154 6.47 8.31 2.74
C ARG A 154 6.56 8.80 1.29
N ASP A 155 6.59 7.92 0.28
CA ASP A 155 6.40 8.36 -1.10
C ASP A 155 4.98 8.91 -1.28
N PRO A 156 4.75 10.01 -2.00
CA PRO A 156 3.41 10.55 -2.26
C PRO A 156 2.43 9.50 -2.80
N SER A 157 2.89 8.58 -3.67
CA SER A 157 2.06 7.49 -4.16
C SER A 157 1.63 6.52 -3.05
N SER A 158 2.47 6.34 -2.05
CA SER A 158 2.22 5.50 -0.89
C SER A 158 1.23 6.16 0.08
N ILE A 159 1.41 7.45 0.36
CA ILE A 159 0.48 8.27 1.18
C ILE A 159 -0.91 8.30 0.54
N ALA A 160 -0.99 8.69 -0.72
CA ALA A 160 -2.26 8.72 -1.46
C ALA A 160 -2.89 7.32 -1.58
N GLY A 161 -2.08 6.25 -1.68
CA GLY A 161 -2.54 4.87 -1.67
C GLY A 161 -3.26 4.46 -0.39
N ILE A 162 -2.78 4.90 0.78
CA ILE A 162 -3.48 4.70 2.05
C ILE A 162 -4.81 5.47 2.06
N HIS A 163 -4.81 6.73 1.61
CA HIS A 163 -6.05 7.52 1.50
C HIS A 163 -7.02 6.90 0.48
N TRP A 164 -6.52 6.30 -0.61
CA TRP A 164 -7.36 5.57 -1.56
C TRP A 164 -8.07 4.38 -0.94
N CYS A 165 -7.44 3.72 0.02
CA CYS A 165 -8.12 2.67 0.79
C CYS A 165 -9.34 3.21 1.56
N HIS A 166 -9.39 4.50 1.82
CA HIS A 166 -10.46 5.19 2.57
C HIS A 166 -11.39 6.06 1.70
N GLY A 167 -11.23 6.02 0.37
CA GLY A 167 -12.14 6.66 -0.58
C GLY A 167 -11.54 7.75 -1.46
N LEU A 168 -10.27 8.16 -1.25
CA LEU A 168 -9.60 9.09 -2.15
C LEU A 168 -9.54 8.51 -3.57
N PHE A 169 -9.76 9.32 -4.60
CA PHE A 169 -9.75 8.94 -6.02
C PHE A 169 -10.78 7.86 -6.42
N ASP A 170 -11.71 7.55 -5.53
CA ASP A 170 -12.75 6.55 -5.77
C ASP A 170 -14.13 7.24 -5.87
N ARG A 171 -15.17 6.48 -6.07
CA ARG A 171 -16.57 6.90 -6.05
C ARG A 171 -17.32 6.13 -4.97
N ALA A 172 -18.53 6.56 -4.64
CA ALA A 172 -19.41 5.82 -3.76
C ALA A 172 -19.87 4.50 -4.40
N PHE A 173 -19.94 3.44 -3.60
CA PHE A 173 -20.40 2.10 -3.96
C PHE A 173 -21.61 1.72 -3.12
N TYR A 174 -22.73 1.50 -3.76
CA TYR A 174 -24.00 1.13 -3.12
C TYR A 174 -24.33 -0.35 -3.31
N PRO A 175 -25.03 -1.00 -2.39
CA PRO A 175 -25.54 -0.44 -1.11
C PRO A 175 -24.43 -0.24 -0.06
N PRO A 176 -24.68 0.62 0.97
CA PRO A 176 -23.76 0.78 2.09
C PRO A 176 -23.53 -0.55 2.81
N LEU A 177 -22.29 -0.75 3.29
CA LEU A 177 -21.89 -1.94 4.05
C LEU A 177 -21.52 -1.54 5.48
N PRO A 178 -21.77 -2.42 6.48
CA PRO A 178 -21.33 -2.15 7.84
C PRO A 178 -19.84 -1.78 7.91
N VAL A 179 -19.50 -0.81 8.72
CA VAL A 179 -18.18 -0.23 8.96
C VAL A 179 -17.62 0.53 7.75
N MET A 180 -17.78 0.03 6.54
CA MET A 180 -17.21 0.62 5.31
C MET A 180 -18.13 1.65 4.65
N GLY A 181 -19.40 1.69 5.01
CA GLY A 181 -20.39 2.54 4.36
C GLY A 181 -20.40 2.33 2.85
N VAL A 182 -20.33 3.41 2.09
CA VAL A 182 -20.25 3.38 0.61
C VAL A 182 -18.80 3.42 0.10
N VAL A 183 -17.80 3.31 0.96
CA VAL A 183 -16.41 3.14 0.54
C VAL A 183 -16.20 1.71 0.02
N ARG A 184 -15.50 1.59 -1.09
CA ARG A 184 -15.29 0.30 -1.76
C ARG A 184 -14.59 -0.70 -0.83
N LYS A 185 -15.34 -1.70 -0.37
CA LYS A 185 -14.78 -2.84 0.36
C LYS A 185 -13.96 -3.74 -0.58
N ARG A 186 -12.91 -4.33 -0.05
CA ARG A 186 -12.19 -5.42 -0.69
C ARG A 186 -12.19 -6.62 0.27
N ASP A 187 -12.94 -7.65 -0.09
CA ASP A 187 -13.10 -8.83 0.76
C ASP A 187 -11.81 -9.66 0.77
N ILE A 188 -11.27 -9.86 1.97
CA ILE A 188 -9.99 -10.52 2.19
C ILE A 188 -10.09 -12.02 1.86
N GLU A 189 -11.18 -12.67 2.28
CA GLU A 189 -11.33 -14.11 2.09
C GLU A 189 -11.59 -14.44 0.61
N THR A 190 -12.34 -13.61 -0.09
CA THR A 190 -12.48 -13.70 -1.55
C THR A 190 -11.14 -13.49 -2.26
N HIS A 191 -10.29 -12.59 -1.79
CA HIS A 191 -8.96 -12.42 -2.39
C HIS A 191 -8.07 -13.64 -2.08
N LYS A 192 -8.08 -14.11 -0.84
CA LYS A 192 -7.34 -15.31 -0.40
C LYS A 192 -7.70 -16.53 -1.23
N SER A 193 -8.99 -16.78 -1.50
CA SER A 193 -9.45 -17.92 -2.27
C SER A 193 -8.98 -17.95 -3.74
N ARG A 194 -8.52 -16.80 -4.26
CA ARG A 194 -8.01 -16.65 -5.65
C ARG A 194 -6.49 -16.75 -5.73
N LEU A 195 -5.80 -16.88 -4.60
CA LEU A 195 -4.35 -16.95 -4.52
C LEU A 195 -3.90 -18.41 -4.32
N ASP A 196 -2.74 -18.73 -4.88
CA ASP A 196 -1.94 -19.84 -4.37
C ASP A 196 -1.28 -19.36 -3.06
N LEU A 197 -2.00 -19.61 -1.95
CA LEU A 197 -1.59 -19.14 -0.64
C LEU A 197 -0.26 -19.77 -0.20
N SER A 198 -0.04 -21.04 -0.52
CA SER A 198 1.20 -21.76 -0.18
C SER A 198 2.40 -21.13 -0.89
N ARG A 199 2.25 -20.81 -2.18
CA ARG A 199 3.29 -20.10 -2.95
C ARG A 199 3.58 -18.72 -2.36
N TYR A 200 2.54 -17.97 -1.98
CA TYR A 200 2.71 -16.67 -1.36
C TYR A 200 3.38 -16.76 0.02
N GLU A 201 2.96 -17.72 0.85
CA GLU A 201 3.57 -17.98 2.15
C GLU A 201 5.05 -18.36 2.03
N ASN A 202 5.41 -19.23 1.11
CA ASN A 202 6.81 -19.56 0.82
C ASN A 202 7.61 -18.33 0.40
N HIS A 203 7.02 -17.45 -0.44
CA HIS A 203 7.66 -16.20 -0.84
C HIS A 203 7.88 -15.27 0.36
N VAL A 204 6.87 -15.11 1.23
CA VAL A 204 6.95 -14.27 2.44
C VAL A 204 7.98 -14.83 3.43
N ASN A 205 8.05 -16.16 3.56
CA ASN A 205 8.93 -16.82 4.50
C ASN A 205 10.32 -17.14 3.94
N ARG A 206 10.63 -16.71 2.71
CA ARG A 206 11.97 -16.85 2.14
C ARG A 206 13.03 -16.26 3.07
N LYS A 207 14.19 -16.89 3.13
CA LYS A 207 15.32 -16.35 3.90
C LYS A 207 15.77 -15.02 3.28
N PRO A 208 16.18 -14.04 4.09
CA PRO A 208 16.98 -12.91 3.61
C PRO A 208 18.24 -13.44 2.88
N SER A 209 18.82 -12.62 2.01
CA SER A 209 20.10 -12.97 1.39
C SER A 209 21.10 -13.43 2.46
N GLU A 210 21.79 -14.56 2.21
CA GLU A 210 22.80 -15.08 3.14
C GLU A 210 24.07 -14.22 3.18
N GLN A 211 24.17 -13.20 2.34
CA GLN A 211 25.27 -12.25 2.38
C GLN A 211 25.12 -11.34 3.59
N SER A 212 25.93 -11.59 4.60
CA SER A 212 26.09 -10.66 5.72
C SER A 212 27.16 -9.63 5.36
N HIS A 213 26.81 -8.35 5.44
CA HIS A 213 27.76 -7.26 5.30
C HIS A 213 27.89 -6.58 6.65
N PRO A 214 29.11 -6.25 7.10
CA PRO A 214 29.32 -5.59 8.40
C PRO A 214 28.68 -4.20 8.43
N PHE A 215 28.55 -3.55 7.28
CA PHE A 215 27.80 -2.32 7.08
C PHE A 215 27.41 -2.19 5.59
N ILE A 216 26.35 -1.45 5.34
CA ILE A 216 25.84 -1.15 4.00
C ILE A 216 25.80 0.36 3.86
N VAL A 217 26.46 0.89 2.83
CA VAL A 217 26.35 2.31 2.45
C VAL A 217 25.26 2.45 1.41
N ILE A 218 24.21 3.22 1.74
CA ILE A 218 23.07 3.47 0.86
C ILE A 218 23.20 4.89 0.30
N GLY A 219 23.44 4.97 -1.00
CA GLY A 219 23.56 6.22 -1.74
C GLY A 219 24.98 6.50 -2.23
N ALA A 220 25.06 7.21 -3.34
CA ALA A 220 26.31 7.70 -3.94
C ALA A 220 26.44 9.24 -3.82
N GLY A 221 25.67 9.86 -2.93
CA GLY A 221 25.81 11.27 -2.61
C GLY A 221 27.03 11.53 -1.72
N TYR A 222 27.26 12.81 -1.41
CA TYR A 222 28.43 13.25 -0.61
C TYR A 222 28.57 12.47 0.71
N SER A 223 27.47 12.26 1.45
CA SER A 223 27.50 11.50 2.70
C SER A 223 27.80 10.01 2.51
N GLY A 224 27.32 9.39 1.42
CA GLY A 224 27.59 7.99 1.10
C GLY A 224 28.98 7.75 0.54
N ALA A 225 29.62 8.77 -0.05
CA ALA A 225 30.99 8.69 -0.56
C ALA A 225 32.05 8.83 0.55
N LEU A 226 31.66 9.33 1.72
CA LEU A 226 32.57 9.52 2.87
C LEU A 226 32.46 8.41 3.92
N ALA A 227 31.52 7.49 3.77
CA ALA A 227 31.31 6.34 4.65
C ALA A 227 32.09 5.11 4.15
#